data_b17a0ff4aa824094e72e59dd348471b8
#
_entry.id   b17a0ff4aa824094e72e59dd348471b8
#
_cell.length_a   1.000
_cell.length_b   1.000
_cell.length_c   1.000
_cell.angle_alpha   90.00
_cell.angle_beta   90.00
_cell.angle_gamma   90.00
#
_symmetry.space_group_name_H-M   'P 1'
#
loop_
_entity.id
_entity.type
_entity.pdbx_description
1 polymer ?
#
loop_
_entity_poly.entity_id
_entity_poly.type
_entity_poly.pdbx_seq_one_letter_code
_entity_poly.pdbx_strand_id
1 'polypeptide(L)'
;QCGYETIYSSKNIKFNIKEIKIENNLNIGRQIKNRLEIFSSDSPGNENYILRINSYFDKTTASKDKKGNPKTFNIRVIANITFIDNENIERNKSFEENINYNNDEDKFSLKKYENSLIENLTDKIVDNLLIYLQSFSSEKSNTSLSGNIGFTSKNNDN
;
A
#
# COMPACT_ATOMS: atom_id res chain seq x y z
N GLN A 1 -26.50 11.90 11.90
CA GLN A 1 -25.26 12.10 11.15
C GLN A 1 -24.22 11.15 11.73
N CYS A 2 -23.98 10.01 11.09
CA CYS A 2 -22.85 9.15 11.42
C CYS A 2 -21.65 9.76 10.72
N GLY A 3 -20.80 10.50 11.46
CA GLY A 3 -19.50 10.95 10.99
C GLY A 3 -18.58 9.74 10.87
N TYR A 4 -18.25 9.35 9.65
CA TYR A 4 -17.13 8.46 9.37
C TYR A 4 -15.86 9.26 9.62
N GLU A 5 -15.31 9.18 10.82
CA GLU A 5 -13.95 9.66 11.06
C GLU A 5 -13.01 8.73 10.31
N THR A 6 -12.30 9.29 9.33
CA THR A 6 -11.22 8.59 8.65
C THR A 6 -10.22 8.12 9.71
N ILE A 7 -10.00 6.80 9.77
CA ILE A 7 -9.08 6.12 10.70
C ILE A 7 -7.64 6.68 10.61
N TYR A 8 -7.36 7.46 9.58
CA TYR A 8 -6.09 8.13 9.30
C TYR A 8 -6.16 9.63 9.65
N SER A 9 -6.33 9.94 10.93
CA SER A 9 -6.04 11.29 11.42
C SER A 9 -4.54 11.55 11.24
N SER A 10 -4.18 12.62 10.51
CA SER A 10 -2.80 13.03 10.23
C SER A 10 -1.91 13.21 11.47
N LYS A 11 -2.49 13.20 12.67
CA LYS A 11 -1.80 13.40 13.95
C LYS A 11 -0.96 12.20 14.43
N ASN A 12 -1.10 11.00 13.84
CA ASN A 12 -0.40 9.78 14.27
C ASN A 12 0.50 9.16 13.20
N ILE A 13 0.76 9.89 12.12
CA ILE A 13 1.62 9.39 11.04
C ILE A 13 3.07 9.55 11.45
N LYS A 14 3.80 8.43 11.49
CA LYS A 14 5.21 8.35 11.92
C LYS A 14 6.20 8.17 10.77
N PHE A 15 5.79 8.47 9.54
CA PHE A 15 6.63 8.37 8.36
C PHE A 15 6.40 9.56 7.43
N ASN A 16 7.41 9.86 6.61
CA ASN A 16 7.32 10.81 5.51
C ASN A 16 7.60 10.08 4.20
N ILE A 17 6.91 10.43 3.13
CA ILE A 17 7.22 9.96 1.78
C ILE A 17 7.92 11.10 1.04
N LYS A 18 9.21 10.95 0.77
CA LYS A 18 10.04 11.95 0.09
C LYS A 18 9.85 11.95 -1.42
N GLU A 19 9.72 10.77 -2.00
CA GLU A 19 9.62 10.61 -3.45
C GLU A 19 8.84 9.35 -3.79
N ILE A 20 8.04 9.41 -4.86
CA ILE A 20 7.35 8.25 -5.43
C ILE A 20 7.73 8.12 -6.91
N LYS A 21 8.38 7.01 -7.25
CA LYS A 21 8.76 6.64 -8.63
C LYS A 21 7.81 5.57 -9.15
N ILE A 22 7.18 5.82 -10.30
CA ILE A 22 6.30 4.87 -10.96
C ILE A 22 7.08 4.22 -12.10
N GLU A 23 7.23 2.90 -12.08
CA GLU A 23 8.04 2.14 -13.04
C GLU A 23 7.21 1.66 -14.24
N ASN A 24 5.93 1.33 -14.05
CA ASN A 24 5.02 0.88 -15.11
C ASN A 24 3.57 1.23 -14.76
N ASN A 25 2.60 0.78 -15.57
CA ASN A 25 1.18 1.07 -15.50
C ASN A 25 0.85 2.44 -14.84
N LEU A 26 1.01 3.49 -15.62
CA LEU A 26 0.89 4.87 -15.15
C LEU A 26 -0.46 5.18 -14.47
N ASN A 27 -1.55 4.49 -14.86
CA ASN A 27 -2.88 4.77 -14.29
C ASN A 27 -2.98 4.28 -12.85
N ILE A 28 -2.66 3.01 -12.58
CA ILE A 28 -2.66 2.45 -11.23
C ILE A 28 -1.59 3.15 -10.36
N GLY A 29 -0.38 3.29 -10.89
CA GLY A 29 0.72 3.95 -10.18
C GLY A 29 0.41 5.41 -9.82
N ARG A 30 -0.24 6.18 -10.71
CA ARG A 30 -0.68 7.55 -10.42
C ARG A 30 -1.78 7.59 -9.36
N GLN A 31 -2.74 6.66 -9.40
CA GLN A 31 -3.78 6.59 -8.38
C GLN A 31 -3.16 6.33 -7.00
N ILE A 32 -2.25 5.37 -6.89
CA ILE A 32 -1.51 5.10 -5.66
C ILE A 32 -0.75 6.37 -5.22
N LYS A 33 0.02 6.98 -6.12
CA LYS A 33 0.78 8.20 -5.84
C LYS A 33 -0.12 9.31 -5.32
N ASN A 34 -1.21 9.64 -6.01
CA ASN A 34 -2.13 10.73 -5.62
C ASN A 34 -2.74 10.51 -4.23
N ARG A 35 -3.04 9.26 -3.87
CA ARG A 35 -3.54 8.90 -2.54
C ARG A 35 -2.47 9.03 -1.45
N LEU A 36 -1.21 8.79 -1.79
CA LEU A 36 -0.09 8.88 -0.85
C LEU A 36 0.46 10.30 -0.70
N GLU A 37 0.21 11.20 -1.66
CA GLU A 37 0.73 12.58 -1.63
C GLU A 37 0.26 13.38 -0.40
N ILE A 38 -0.92 13.06 0.16
CA ILE A 38 -1.40 13.68 1.40
C ILE A 38 -0.51 13.36 2.62
N PHE A 39 0.33 12.32 2.51
CA PHE A 39 1.29 11.88 3.54
C PHE A 39 2.71 12.35 3.24
N SER A 40 2.93 13.15 2.18
CA SER A 40 4.21 13.75 1.81
C SER A 40 4.49 14.99 2.67
N SER A 41 4.53 14.82 4.00
CA SER A 41 4.85 15.90 4.93
C SER A 41 6.27 15.76 5.43
N ASP A 42 6.99 16.89 5.57
CA ASP A 42 8.30 16.95 6.24
C ASP A 42 8.10 17.13 7.76
N SER A 43 7.54 16.11 8.41
CA SER A 43 7.39 16.14 9.86
C SER A 43 8.73 15.76 10.52
N PRO A 44 9.33 16.66 11.32
CA PRO A 44 10.59 16.34 12.00
C PRO A 44 10.46 15.11 12.90
N GLY A 45 11.47 14.24 12.86
CA GLY A 45 11.52 13.03 13.68
C GLY A 45 10.84 11.80 13.06
N ASN A 46 10.18 11.95 11.92
CA ASN A 46 9.62 10.82 11.18
C ASN A 46 10.68 10.16 10.28
N GLU A 47 10.52 8.85 10.06
CA GLU A 47 11.30 8.12 9.05
C GLU A 47 10.91 8.57 7.64
N ASN A 48 11.90 8.75 6.78
CA ASN A 48 11.69 9.14 5.39
C ASN A 48 11.82 7.93 4.47
N TYR A 49 10.90 7.80 3.52
CA TYR A 49 10.92 6.74 2.53
C TYR A 49 10.87 7.30 1.10
N ILE A 50 11.63 6.65 0.21
CA ILE A 50 11.44 6.72 -1.23
C ILE A 50 10.69 5.45 -1.63
N LEU A 51 9.62 5.58 -2.43
CA LEU A 51 8.84 4.45 -2.91
C LEU A 51 9.05 4.26 -4.41
N ARG A 52 9.37 3.02 -4.84
CA ARG A 52 9.27 2.62 -6.25
C ARG A 52 8.05 1.72 -6.41
N ILE A 53 7.17 2.07 -7.34
CA ILE A 53 5.89 1.39 -7.57
C ILE A 53 5.92 0.72 -8.93
N ASN A 54 5.85 -0.60 -8.94
CA ASN A 54 5.65 -1.43 -10.12
C ASN A 54 4.25 -2.07 -10.01
N SER A 55 3.29 -1.61 -10.81
CA SER A 55 1.89 -2.04 -10.71
C SER A 55 1.33 -2.51 -12.03
N TYR A 56 0.45 -3.49 -11.98
CA TYR A 56 -0.27 -4.03 -13.13
C TYR A 56 -1.60 -4.65 -12.69
N PHE A 57 -2.44 -4.96 -13.65
CA PHE A 57 -3.62 -5.79 -13.43
C PHE A 57 -3.70 -6.88 -14.50
N ASP A 58 -4.36 -7.96 -14.16
CA ASP A 58 -4.75 -9.00 -15.10
C ASP A 58 -6.27 -9.28 -15.01
N LYS A 59 -6.80 -9.81 -16.11
CA LYS A 59 -8.18 -10.24 -16.24
C LYS A 59 -8.20 -11.66 -16.75
N THR A 60 -8.84 -12.56 -16.01
CA THR A 60 -8.98 -13.97 -16.39
C THR A 60 -10.45 -14.38 -16.42
N THR A 61 -10.77 -15.43 -17.19
CA THR A 61 -12.10 -16.03 -17.17
C THR A 61 -12.22 -16.94 -15.96
N ALA A 62 -13.09 -16.59 -15.01
CA ALA A 62 -13.32 -17.36 -13.79
C ALA A 62 -14.31 -18.52 -14.01
N SER A 63 -15.34 -18.34 -14.84
CA SER A 63 -16.27 -19.42 -15.23
C SER A 63 -16.79 -19.26 -16.64
N LYS A 64 -17.26 -20.37 -17.23
CA LYS A 64 -17.88 -20.42 -18.56
C LYS A 64 -19.30 -20.99 -18.47
N ASP A 65 -20.14 -20.64 -19.44
CA ASP A 65 -21.45 -21.22 -19.63
C ASP A 65 -21.36 -22.63 -20.28
N LYS A 66 -22.51 -23.27 -20.47
CA LYS A 66 -22.60 -24.61 -21.13
C LYS A 66 -22.11 -24.62 -22.57
N LYS A 67 -22.04 -23.46 -23.22
CA LYS A 67 -21.57 -23.28 -24.59
C LYS A 67 -20.07 -22.90 -24.68
N GLY A 68 -19.40 -22.75 -23.51
CA GLY A 68 -18.00 -22.39 -23.43
C GLY A 68 -17.73 -20.87 -23.41
N ASN A 69 -18.77 -20.02 -23.44
CA ASN A 69 -18.59 -18.58 -23.40
C ASN A 69 -18.26 -18.11 -21.95
N PRO A 70 -17.45 -17.07 -21.77
CA PRO A 70 -17.18 -16.50 -20.46
C PRO A 70 -18.46 -16.04 -19.76
N LYS A 71 -18.73 -16.57 -18.56
CA LYS A 71 -19.86 -16.20 -17.71
C LYS A 71 -19.43 -15.22 -16.62
N THR A 72 -18.29 -15.47 -15.99
CA THR A 72 -17.70 -14.60 -14.99
C THR A 72 -16.21 -14.38 -15.29
N PHE A 73 -15.73 -13.21 -14.90
CA PHE A 73 -14.32 -12.85 -14.96
C PHE A 73 -13.77 -12.61 -13.56
N ASN A 74 -12.46 -12.70 -13.41
CA ASN A 74 -11.71 -12.21 -12.27
C ASN A 74 -10.82 -11.07 -12.75
N ILE A 75 -10.84 -9.94 -12.03
CA ILE A 75 -9.83 -8.89 -12.13
C ILE A 75 -8.96 -8.97 -10.88
N ARG A 76 -7.64 -8.92 -11.08
CA ARG A 76 -6.62 -8.89 -10.04
C ARG A 76 -5.72 -7.69 -10.30
N VAL A 77 -5.52 -6.86 -9.27
CA VAL A 77 -4.58 -5.74 -9.27
C VAL A 77 -3.43 -6.09 -8.36
N ILE A 78 -2.20 -5.86 -8.81
CA ILE A 78 -0.97 -6.12 -8.09
C ILE A 78 -0.14 -4.83 -8.07
N ALA A 79 0.42 -4.51 -6.89
CA ALA A 79 1.40 -3.45 -6.72
C ALA A 79 2.61 -3.98 -5.94
N ASN A 80 3.75 -4.07 -6.61
CA ASN A 80 5.03 -4.38 -6.00
C ASN A 80 5.70 -3.07 -5.61
N ILE A 81 5.91 -2.88 -4.31
CA ILE A 81 6.46 -1.65 -3.75
C ILE A 81 7.84 -1.92 -3.19
N THR A 82 8.83 -1.14 -3.62
CA THR A 82 10.15 -1.09 -2.99
C THR A 82 10.20 0.15 -2.10
N PHE A 83 10.44 -0.06 -0.83
CA PHE A 83 10.63 0.97 0.20
C PHE A 83 12.13 1.17 0.41
N ILE A 84 12.61 2.40 0.26
CA ILE A 84 14.01 2.77 0.47
C ILE A 84 14.03 3.75 1.63
N ASP A 85 14.69 3.39 2.72
CA ASP A 85 14.79 4.24 3.92
C ASP A 85 16.00 5.21 3.85
N ASN A 86 16.21 6.00 4.91
CA ASN A 86 17.31 6.96 5.00
C ASN A 86 18.70 6.32 4.95
N GLU A 87 18.80 5.03 5.29
CA GLU A 87 20.06 4.26 5.26
C GLU A 87 20.27 3.55 3.91
N ASN A 88 19.41 3.83 2.92
CA ASN A 88 19.35 3.16 1.62
C ASN A 88 19.07 1.65 1.71
N ILE A 89 18.42 1.21 2.77
CA ILE A 89 18.00 -0.19 2.90
C ILE A 89 16.71 -0.37 2.08
N GLU A 90 16.73 -1.31 1.15
CA GLU A 90 15.58 -1.64 0.31
C GLU A 90 14.77 -2.79 0.91
N ARG A 91 13.46 -2.61 0.98
CA ARG A 91 12.49 -3.66 1.34
C ARG A 91 11.41 -3.74 0.30
N ASN A 92 11.13 -4.97 -0.16
CA ASN A 92 10.12 -5.21 -1.17
C ASN A 92 8.87 -5.82 -0.53
N LYS A 93 7.70 -5.31 -0.93
CA LYS A 93 6.40 -5.86 -0.53
C LYS A 93 5.46 -5.87 -1.71
N SER A 94 4.76 -6.98 -1.91
CA SER A 94 3.68 -7.10 -2.88
C SER A 94 2.34 -6.94 -2.17
N PHE A 95 1.46 -6.15 -2.77
CA PHE A 95 0.06 -5.98 -2.39
C PHE A 95 -0.80 -6.45 -3.55
N GLU A 96 -1.81 -7.24 -3.25
CA GLU A 96 -2.69 -7.83 -4.25
C GLU A 96 -4.14 -7.79 -3.76
N GLU A 97 -5.04 -7.38 -4.66
CA GLU A 97 -6.48 -7.44 -4.46
C GLU A 97 -7.15 -7.98 -5.71
N ASN A 98 -8.22 -8.73 -5.55
CA ASN A 98 -8.96 -9.30 -6.68
C ASN A 98 -10.47 -9.36 -6.42
N ILE A 99 -11.24 -9.46 -7.50
CA ILE A 99 -12.69 -9.61 -7.45
C ILE A 99 -13.22 -10.37 -8.66
N ASN A 100 -14.23 -11.21 -8.42
CA ASN A 100 -15.01 -11.84 -9.47
C ASN A 100 -16.23 -10.98 -9.81
N TYR A 101 -16.57 -10.91 -11.10
CA TYR A 101 -17.74 -10.18 -11.58
C TYR A 101 -18.35 -10.88 -12.80
N ASN A 102 -19.62 -10.58 -13.07
CA ASN A 102 -20.33 -11.18 -14.20
C ASN A 102 -19.96 -10.53 -15.52
N ASN A 103 -19.92 -11.34 -16.58
CA ASN A 103 -19.89 -10.82 -17.94
C ASN A 103 -21.19 -10.08 -18.26
N ASP A 104 -21.11 -9.06 -19.11
CA ASP A 104 -22.24 -8.32 -19.63
C ASP A 104 -22.18 -8.32 -21.17
N GLU A 105 -23.36 -8.34 -21.83
CA GLU A 105 -23.47 -8.26 -23.28
C GLU A 105 -23.11 -6.85 -23.77
N ASP A 106 -23.46 -5.81 -23.02
CA ASP A 106 -23.02 -4.43 -23.27
C ASP A 106 -21.55 -4.25 -22.90
N LYS A 107 -20.70 -4.34 -23.91
CA LYS A 107 -19.24 -4.23 -23.73
C LYS A 107 -18.76 -2.86 -23.29
N PHE A 108 -19.50 -1.81 -23.58
CA PHE A 108 -19.17 -0.46 -23.14
C PHE A 108 -19.41 -0.31 -21.62
N SER A 109 -20.61 -0.70 -21.16
CA SER A 109 -20.95 -0.71 -19.74
C SER A 109 -20.02 -1.62 -18.94
N LEU A 110 -19.71 -2.82 -19.48
CA LEU A 110 -18.76 -3.75 -18.88
C LEU A 110 -17.38 -3.10 -18.70
N LYS A 111 -16.85 -2.44 -19.72
CA LYS A 111 -15.53 -1.78 -19.65
C LYS A 111 -15.49 -0.66 -18.61
N LYS A 112 -16.58 0.15 -18.55
CA LYS A 112 -16.70 1.20 -17.54
C LYS A 112 -16.72 0.61 -16.12
N TYR A 113 -17.47 -0.47 -15.93
CA TYR A 113 -17.53 -1.20 -14.67
C TYR A 113 -16.17 -1.78 -14.27
N GLU A 114 -15.45 -2.43 -15.19
CA GLU A 114 -14.10 -2.96 -14.97
C GLU A 114 -13.12 -1.87 -14.53
N ASN A 115 -13.17 -0.70 -15.14
CA ASN A 115 -12.34 0.43 -14.71
C ASN A 115 -12.63 0.84 -13.26
N SER A 116 -13.93 0.92 -12.88
CA SER A 116 -14.31 1.20 -11.48
C SER A 116 -13.86 0.11 -10.51
N LEU A 117 -13.86 -1.15 -10.93
CA LEU A 117 -13.33 -2.25 -10.11
C LEU A 117 -11.82 -2.10 -9.88
N ILE A 118 -11.06 -1.78 -10.94
CA ILE A 118 -9.61 -1.55 -10.85
C ILE A 118 -9.31 -0.39 -9.89
N GLU A 119 -10.08 0.72 -9.98
CA GLU A 119 -9.94 1.85 -9.06
C GLU A 119 -10.20 1.44 -7.61
N ASN A 120 -11.30 0.73 -7.34
CA ASN A 120 -11.66 0.28 -6.01
C ASN A 120 -10.64 -0.72 -5.41
N LEU A 121 -10.11 -1.64 -6.24
CA LEU A 121 -9.07 -2.57 -5.81
C LEU A 121 -7.76 -1.83 -5.51
N THR A 122 -7.43 -0.81 -6.32
CA THR A 122 -6.26 0.04 -6.09
C THR A 122 -6.38 0.81 -4.78
N ASP A 123 -7.57 1.34 -4.45
CA ASP A 123 -7.82 2.02 -3.17
C ASP A 123 -7.59 1.09 -1.98
N LYS A 124 -8.05 -0.16 -2.04
CA LYS A 124 -7.76 -1.17 -1.00
C LYS A 124 -6.28 -1.48 -0.86
N ILE A 125 -5.55 -1.54 -1.97
CA ILE A 125 -4.09 -1.71 -1.95
C ILE A 125 -3.44 -0.53 -1.22
N VAL A 126 -3.89 0.72 -1.46
CA VAL A 126 -3.37 1.90 -0.75
C VAL A 126 -3.63 1.82 0.75
N ASP A 127 -4.83 1.39 1.17
CA ASP A 127 -5.15 1.21 2.59
C ASP A 127 -4.20 0.20 3.25
N ASN A 128 -3.96 -0.95 2.61
CA ASN A 128 -3.03 -1.97 3.09
C ASN A 128 -1.58 -1.47 3.12
N LEU A 129 -1.17 -0.68 2.13
CA LEU A 129 0.14 -0.05 2.06
C LEU A 129 0.36 0.93 3.22
N LEU A 130 -0.64 1.76 3.54
CA LEU A 130 -0.58 2.70 4.67
C LEU A 130 -0.45 1.98 6.01
N ILE A 131 -1.22 0.90 6.22
CA ILE A 131 -1.11 0.04 7.41
C ILE A 131 0.31 -0.53 7.52
N TYR A 132 0.87 -0.99 6.40
CA TYR A 132 2.22 -1.56 6.36
C TYR A 132 3.29 -0.52 6.70
N LEU A 133 3.20 0.70 6.15
CA LEU A 133 4.12 1.81 6.47
C LEU A 133 4.06 2.19 7.96
N GLN A 134 2.87 2.21 8.55
CA GLN A 134 2.72 2.49 9.98
C GLN A 134 3.36 1.41 10.87
N SER A 135 3.32 0.13 10.45
CA SER A 135 3.94 -0.96 11.22
C SER A 135 5.45 -0.83 11.31
N PHE A 136 6.12 -0.41 10.24
CA PHE A 136 7.58 -0.19 10.23
C PHE A 136 8.04 0.86 11.23
N SER A 137 7.33 1.99 11.27
CA SER A 137 7.71 3.09 12.15
C SER A 137 7.48 2.75 13.63
N SER A 138 6.63 1.77 13.93
CA SER A 138 6.39 1.30 15.31
C SER A 138 7.48 0.34 15.81
N GLU A 139 8.04 -0.50 14.95
CA GLU A 139 9.08 -1.47 15.33
C GLU A 139 10.41 -0.79 15.65
N LYS A 140 10.84 0.21 14.89
CA LYS A 140 12.08 0.95 15.13
C LYS A 140 12.03 1.76 16.45
N SER A 141 10.88 2.30 16.83
CA SER A 141 10.72 3.04 18.09
C SER A 141 10.87 2.15 19.34
N ASN A 142 10.55 0.86 19.24
CA ASN A 142 10.72 -0.11 20.34
C ASN A 142 12.16 -0.61 20.47
N THR A 143 12.93 -0.67 19.38
CA THR A 143 14.33 -1.13 19.41
C THR A 143 15.27 -0.06 19.99
N SER A 144 14.95 1.23 19.85
CA SER A 144 15.75 2.32 20.42
C SER A 144 15.58 2.48 21.95
N LEU A 145 14.50 1.96 22.53
CA LEU A 145 14.23 2.01 23.96
C LEU A 145 14.88 0.85 24.75
N SER A 146 15.26 -0.25 24.11
CA SER A 146 15.88 -1.41 24.76
C SER A 146 17.42 -1.33 24.87
N GLY A 147 18.05 -0.31 24.26
CA GLY A 147 19.52 -0.15 24.21
C GLY A 147 20.14 0.58 25.40
N ASN A 148 19.37 1.06 26.38
CA ASN A 148 19.89 1.92 27.47
C ASN A 148 19.72 1.34 28.88
N ILE A 149 20.01 0.04 29.07
CA ILE A 149 20.20 -0.51 30.38
C ILE A 149 21.72 -0.63 30.59
N GLY A 150 22.34 0.49 30.98
CA GLY A 150 23.72 0.53 31.40
C GLY A 150 23.91 -0.23 32.72
N PHE A 151 24.69 -1.29 32.69
CA PHE A 151 25.23 -1.97 33.85
C PHE A 151 26.21 -1.01 34.56
N THR A 152 25.80 -0.41 35.66
CA THR A 152 26.74 0.17 36.60
C THR A 152 27.16 -0.91 37.60
N SER A 153 28.28 -1.57 37.34
CA SER A 153 28.99 -2.36 38.32
C SER A 153 29.60 -1.40 39.35
N LYS A 154 29.10 -1.40 40.57
CA LYS A 154 29.81 -0.83 41.72
C LYS A 154 30.69 -1.91 42.29
N ASN A 155 32.00 -1.79 42.06
CA ASN A 155 33.01 -2.42 42.91
C ASN A 155 33.01 -1.70 44.27
N ASN A 156 32.76 -2.45 45.32
CA ASN A 156 33.15 -2.08 46.68
C ASN A 156 34.27 -3.03 47.08
N ASP A 157 35.50 -2.46 47.08
CA ASP A 157 36.59 -2.97 47.86
C ASP A 157 36.42 -2.48 49.29
N ASN A 158 36.37 -3.41 50.26
CA ASN A 158 37.02 -3.39 51.55
C ASN A 158 36.83 -4.73 52.24
#